data_341a6b8db793d650a47fb43c8955a6e3
#
_entry.id   341a6b8db793d650a47fb43c8955a6e3
#
_cell.length_a   1.000
_cell.length_b   1.000
_cell.length_c   1.000
_cell.angle_alpha   90.00
_cell.angle_beta   90.00
_cell.angle_gamma   90.00
#
_symmetry.space_group_name_H-M   'P 1'
#
loop_
_entity.id
_entity.type
_entity.pdbx_description
1 polymer ?
#
loop_
_entity_poly.entity_id
_entity_poly.type
_entity_poly.pdbx_seq_one_letter_code
_entity_poly.pdbx_strand_id
1 'polypeptide(L)'
;MGNLYRFVEPVLLFLLDRKGTSYGYELAGELREYALTDAEVEVAALYKTLRQLEKNHCVTSEWEVEGSGPARRVYTLTPRGKQHLGEWVVVLDHMSKAMARFVRNVQAGPREAARRKVERAERVPGGAPAAGVVS
;
A
#
# COMPACT_ATOMS: atom_id res chain seq x y z
N MET A 1 -14.34 -6.08 -6.77
CA MET A 1 -13.10 -5.89 -6.72
C MET A 1 -12.54 -6.10 -5.41
N GLY A 2 -12.45 -7.13 -4.94
CA GLY A 2 -12.15 -7.41 -3.63
C GLY A 2 -10.74 -7.33 -3.16
N ASN A 3 -9.90 -6.63 -3.80
CA ASN A 3 -8.53 -6.67 -3.40
C ASN A 3 -8.01 -5.47 -2.67
N LEU A 4 -8.93 -4.72 -2.08
CA LEU A 4 -8.48 -3.57 -1.36
C LEU A 4 -7.74 -3.92 -0.12
N TYR A 5 -7.91 -5.10 0.39
CA TYR A 5 -7.18 -5.51 1.58
C TYR A 5 -5.67 -5.42 1.40
N ARG A 6 -5.20 -5.47 0.17
CA ARG A 6 -3.77 -5.39 -0.09
C ARG A 6 -3.20 -4.02 0.22
N PHE A 7 -4.06 -3.02 0.21
CA PHE A 7 -3.59 -1.64 0.42
C PHE A 7 -3.94 -1.09 1.80
N VAL A 8 -4.57 -1.89 2.63
CA VAL A 8 -4.88 -1.46 4.00
C VAL A 8 -3.58 -1.21 4.77
N GLU A 9 -2.60 -2.07 4.60
CA GLU A 9 -1.35 -1.95 5.33
C GLU A 9 -0.61 -0.64 5.05
N PRO A 10 -0.33 -0.26 3.80
CA PRO A 10 0.39 0.99 3.58
C PRO A 10 -0.43 2.21 3.99
N VAL A 11 -1.75 2.16 3.87
CA VAL A 11 -2.57 3.29 4.31
C VAL A 11 -2.52 3.43 5.82
N LEU A 12 -2.58 2.32 6.56
CA LEU A 12 -2.46 2.37 8.01
C LEU A 12 -1.10 2.92 8.45
N LEU A 13 -0.04 2.49 7.80
CA LEU A 13 1.29 2.99 8.10
C LEU A 13 1.37 4.50 7.85
N PHE A 14 0.79 4.95 6.76
CA PHE A 14 0.76 6.38 6.43
C PHE A 14 -0.02 7.18 7.47
N LEU A 15 -1.19 6.70 7.86
CA LEU A 15 -2.00 7.41 8.84
C LEU A 15 -1.27 7.52 10.18
N LEU A 16 -0.63 6.46 10.61
CA LEU A 16 0.13 6.47 11.85
C LEU A 16 1.36 7.37 11.76
N ASP A 17 2.00 7.43 10.59
CA ASP A 17 3.13 8.33 10.39
C ASP A 17 2.70 9.79 10.53
N ARG A 18 1.51 10.11 10.01
CA ARG A 18 1.00 11.47 10.09
C ARG A 18 0.52 11.86 11.49
N LYS A 19 -0.09 10.90 12.19
CA LYS A 19 -0.66 11.20 13.49
C LYS A 19 0.29 10.95 14.66
N GLY A 20 1.27 10.10 14.47
CA GLY A 20 2.14 9.65 15.55
C GLY A 20 1.53 8.48 16.29
N THR A 21 0.37 8.67 16.87
CA THR A 21 -0.37 7.58 17.54
C THR A 21 -1.84 7.69 17.18
N SER A 22 -2.54 6.58 17.26
CA SER A 22 -3.97 6.58 17.00
C SER A 22 -4.65 5.38 17.62
N TYR A 23 -5.95 5.53 17.87
CA TYR A 23 -6.78 4.40 18.31
C TYR A 23 -7.26 3.63 17.09
N GLY A 24 -7.52 2.33 17.28
CA GLY A 24 -7.97 1.50 16.18
C GLY A 24 -9.24 2.03 15.50
N TYR A 25 -10.19 2.50 16.29
CA TYR A 25 -11.45 2.99 15.72
C TYR A 25 -11.26 4.28 14.91
N GLU A 26 -10.31 5.12 15.29
CA GLU A 26 -10.01 6.32 14.51
C GLU A 26 -9.39 5.94 13.17
N LEU A 27 -8.51 4.95 13.18
CA LEU A 27 -7.88 4.47 11.97
C LEU A 27 -8.93 3.90 11.01
N ALA A 28 -9.94 3.21 11.55
CA ALA A 28 -11.01 2.67 10.72
C ALA A 28 -11.78 3.78 9.99
N GLY A 29 -12.07 4.86 10.70
CA GLY A 29 -12.77 6.00 10.09
C GLY A 29 -11.94 6.69 9.02
N GLU A 30 -10.66 6.91 9.30
CA GLU A 30 -9.80 7.60 8.35
C GLU A 30 -9.42 6.73 7.15
N LEU A 31 -9.33 5.42 7.35
CA LEU A 31 -9.03 4.51 6.26
C LEU A 31 -10.05 4.63 5.13
N ARG A 32 -11.30 4.90 5.46
CA ARG A 32 -12.35 5.07 4.47
C ARG A 32 -12.08 6.24 3.54
N GLU A 33 -11.46 7.30 4.06
CA GLU A 33 -11.16 8.48 3.24
C GLU A 33 -10.05 8.21 2.25
N TYR A 34 -9.16 7.26 2.58
CA TYR A 34 -8.05 6.92 1.71
C TYR A 34 -8.29 5.62 0.96
N ALA A 35 -9.53 5.12 0.99
CA ALA A 35 -9.85 3.91 0.26
C ALA A 35 -9.60 4.16 -1.22
N LEU A 36 -8.86 3.28 -1.84
CA LEU A 36 -8.56 3.40 -3.24
C LEU A 36 -9.73 2.98 -4.11
N THR A 37 -10.81 2.54 -3.48
CA THR A 37 -12.07 2.25 -4.17
C THR A 37 -13.19 2.53 -3.19
N ASP A 38 -14.43 2.41 -3.65
CA ASP A 38 -15.59 2.67 -2.83
C ASP A 38 -15.95 1.51 -1.88
N ALA A 39 -15.20 0.45 -1.88
CA ALA A 39 -15.52 -0.69 -1.04
C ALA A 39 -15.26 -0.38 0.42
N GLU A 40 -16.16 -0.79 1.27
CA GLU A 40 -15.97 -0.64 2.70
C GLU A 40 -14.89 -1.59 3.17
N VAL A 41 -14.04 -1.12 4.06
CA VAL A 41 -13.01 -1.95 4.65
C VAL A 41 -13.61 -2.57 5.90
N GLU A 42 -13.57 -3.87 5.97
CA GLU A 42 -14.09 -4.55 7.15
C GLU A 42 -13.23 -4.27 8.36
N VAL A 43 -13.87 -4.00 9.46
CA VAL A 43 -13.18 -3.74 10.72
C VAL A 43 -12.28 -4.92 11.10
N ALA A 44 -12.72 -6.14 10.81
CA ALA A 44 -11.91 -7.32 11.10
C ALA A 44 -10.60 -7.31 10.30
N ALA A 45 -10.64 -6.87 9.06
CA ALA A 45 -9.44 -6.77 8.22
C ALA A 45 -8.47 -5.72 8.77
N LEU A 46 -9.01 -4.62 9.26
CA LEU A 46 -8.19 -3.56 9.87
C LEU A 46 -7.43 -4.10 11.07
N TYR A 47 -8.12 -4.75 12.00
CA TYR A 47 -7.48 -5.26 13.21
C TYR A 47 -6.54 -6.41 12.92
N LYS A 48 -6.86 -7.22 11.93
CA LYS A 48 -5.96 -8.28 11.48
C LYS A 48 -4.66 -7.69 10.95
N THR A 49 -4.76 -6.63 10.16
CA THR A 49 -3.58 -5.95 9.62
C THR A 49 -2.75 -5.31 10.73
N LEU A 50 -3.41 -4.67 11.70
CA LEU A 50 -2.69 -4.07 12.83
C LEU A 50 -1.94 -5.14 13.65
N ARG A 51 -2.55 -6.29 13.87
CA ARG A 51 -1.88 -7.38 14.58
C ARG A 51 -0.67 -7.89 13.80
N GLN A 52 -0.80 -7.98 12.48
CA GLN A 52 0.30 -8.42 11.64
C GLN A 52 1.45 -7.41 11.66
N LEU A 53 1.12 -6.13 11.60
CA LEU A 53 2.12 -5.07 11.68
C LEU A 53 2.83 -5.05 13.04
N GLU A 54 2.09 -5.32 14.10
CA GLU A 54 2.68 -5.40 15.43
C GLU A 54 3.61 -6.61 15.55
N LYS A 55 3.19 -7.73 15.01
CA LYS A 55 4.01 -8.94 14.99
C LYS A 55 5.32 -8.70 14.23
N ASN A 56 5.29 -7.89 13.20
CA ASN A 56 6.47 -7.58 12.40
C ASN A 56 7.23 -6.37 12.91
N HIS A 57 6.88 -5.88 14.08
CA HIS A 57 7.55 -4.74 14.74
C HIS A 57 7.42 -3.42 13.99
N CYS A 58 6.43 -3.30 13.11
CA CYS A 58 6.17 -2.06 12.41
C CYS A 58 5.32 -1.09 13.22
N VAL A 59 4.53 -1.61 14.15
CA VAL A 59 3.77 -0.80 15.10
C VAL A 59 3.89 -1.42 16.47
N THR A 60 3.67 -0.59 17.50
CA THR A 60 3.52 -1.05 18.87
C THR A 60 2.14 -0.64 19.35
N SER A 61 1.66 -1.28 20.39
CA SER A 61 0.37 -0.89 20.97
C SER A 61 0.43 -0.93 22.48
N GLU A 62 -0.37 -0.07 23.08
CA GLU A 62 -0.50 -0.03 24.52
C GLU A 62 -1.96 0.18 24.87
N TRP A 63 -2.37 -0.32 26.02
CA TRP A 63 -3.70 -0.08 26.52
C TRP A 63 -3.72 1.24 27.28
N GLU A 64 -4.68 2.09 26.94
CA GLU A 64 -4.87 3.34 27.62
C GLU A 64 -6.16 3.28 28.39
N VAL A 65 -6.07 3.58 29.68
CA VAL A 65 -7.24 3.58 30.54
C VAL A 65 -7.35 4.97 31.15
N GLU A 66 -8.40 5.69 30.81
CA GLU A 66 -8.63 6.99 31.37
C GLU A 66 -9.93 6.96 32.16
N GLY A 67 -9.83 7.33 33.42
CA GLY A 67 -11.02 7.41 34.27
C GLY A 67 -11.77 6.10 34.34
N SER A 68 -13.08 6.18 34.30
CA SER A 68 -13.95 5.02 34.39
C SER A 68 -14.35 4.46 33.03
N GLY A 69 -13.80 5.02 31.97
CA GLY A 69 -14.14 4.54 30.64
C GLY A 69 -13.47 3.21 30.30
N PRO A 70 -13.89 2.57 29.21
CA PRO A 70 -13.26 1.32 28.79
C PRO A 70 -11.85 1.57 28.31
N ALA A 71 -10.97 0.59 28.52
CA ALA A 71 -9.61 0.67 28.04
C ALA A 71 -9.61 0.70 26.51
N ARG A 72 -8.74 1.50 25.93
CA ARG A 72 -8.60 1.62 24.50
C ARG A 72 -7.18 1.31 24.08
N ARG A 73 -7.03 0.67 22.95
CA ARG A 73 -5.70 0.32 22.46
C ARG A 73 -5.18 1.41 21.56
N VAL A 74 -3.98 1.89 21.86
CA VAL A 74 -3.33 2.96 21.12
C VAL A 74 -2.19 2.37 20.33
N TYR A 75 -2.12 2.67 19.05
CA TYR A 75 -1.09 2.16 18.15
C TYR A 75 -0.12 3.27 17.79
N THR A 76 1.16 2.91 17.72
CA THR A 76 2.23 3.86 17.39
C THR A 76 3.13 3.25 16.32
N LEU A 77 3.51 4.05 15.34
CA LEU A 77 4.41 3.60 14.29
C LEU A 77 5.85 3.53 14.84
N THR A 78 6.54 2.47 14.51
CA THR A 78 7.95 2.33 14.88
C THR A 78 8.85 2.83 13.75
N PRO A 79 10.16 3.03 14.00
CA PRO A 79 11.07 3.36 12.91
C PRO A 79 11.08 2.29 11.81
N ARG A 80 10.94 1.03 12.19
CA ARG A 80 10.82 -0.04 11.20
C ARG A 80 9.55 0.11 10.39
N GLY A 81 8.46 0.52 11.03
CA GLY A 81 7.21 0.78 10.31
C GLY A 81 7.35 1.89 9.29
N LYS A 82 8.08 2.93 9.65
CA LYS A 82 8.32 4.02 8.72
C LYS A 82 9.15 3.57 7.51
N GLN A 83 10.15 2.74 7.75
CA GLN A 83 10.94 2.16 6.69
C GLN A 83 10.08 1.28 5.79
N HIS A 84 9.21 0.48 6.39
CA HIS A 84 8.31 -0.40 5.65
C HIS A 84 7.33 0.39 4.78
N LEU A 85 6.86 1.52 5.29
CA LEU A 85 6.03 2.43 4.50
C LEU A 85 6.79 2.92 3.26
N GLY A 86 8.06 3.29 3.43
CA GLY A 86 8.88 3.71 2.31
C GLY A 86 9.03 2.62 1.26
N GLU A 87 9.18 1.38 1.70
CA GLU A 87 9.26 0.24 0.78
C GLU A 87 7.95 0.06 0.01
N TRP A 88 6.82 0.24 0.70
CA TRP A 88 5.52 0.19 0.04
C TRP A 88 5.39 1.25 -1.04
N VAL A 89 5.86 2.46 -0.76
CA VAL A 89 5.76 3.56 -1.73
C VAL A 89 6.50 3.21 -3.02
N VAL A 90 7.68 2.61 -2.91
CA VAL A 90 8.45 2.20 -4.08
C VAL A 90 7.67 1.16 -4.91
N VAL A 91 7.11 0.17 -4.24
CA VAL A 91 6.35 -0.87 -4.92
C VAL A 91 5.09 -0.30 -5.57
N LEU A 92 4.36 0.52 -4.84
CA LEU A 92 3.12 1.10 -5.35
C LEU A 92 3.38 2.05 -6.52
N ASP A 93 4.45 2.81 -6.45
CA ASP A 93 4.80 3.69 -7.56
C ASP A 93 5.11 2.89 -8.82
N HIS A 94 5.86 1.81 -8.67
CA HIS A 94 6.18 0.93 -9.79
C HIS A 94 4.91 0.29 -10.37
N MET A 95 4.03 -0.19 -9.50
CA MET A 95 2.76 -0.78 -9.93
C MET A 95 1.88 0.23 -10.63
N SER A 96 1.82 1.44 -10.11
CA SER A 96 1.02 2.51 -10.70
C SER A 96 1.46 2.81 -12.13
N LYS A 97 2.75 2.90 -12.34
CA LYS A 97 3.30 3.16 -13.68
C LYS A 97 3.06 1.98 -14.63
N ALA A 98 3.20 0.77 -14.13
CA ALA A 98 2.95 -0.42 -14.94
C ALA A 98 1.48 -0.52 -15.34
N MET A 99 0.59 -0.23 -14.41
CA MET A 99 -0.84 -0.25 -14.70
C MET A 99 -1.23 0.83 -15.71
N ALA A 100 -0.67 2.02 -15.57
CA ALA A 100 -0.95 3.10 -16.51
C ALA A 100 -0.47 2.73 -17.91
N ARG A 101 0.68 2.10 -18.01
CA ARG A 101 1.21 1.66 -19.30
C ARG A 101 0.33 0.58 -19.92
N PHE A 102 -0.13 -0.36 -19.10
CA PHE A 102 -1.04 -1.41 -19.58
C PHE A 102 -2.34 -0.81 -20.12
N VAL A 103 -2.92 0.14 -19.39
CA VAL A 103 -4.16 0.79 -19.82
C VAL A 103 -3.96 1.48 -21.16
N ARG A 104 -2.84 2.20 -21.32
CA ARG A 104 -2.55 2.88 -22.58
C ARG A 104 -2.42 1.88 -23.72
N ASN A 105 -1.77 0.75 -23.46
CA ASN A 105 -1.59 -0.26 -24.49
C ASN A 105 -2.92 -0.86 -24.95
N VAL A 106 -3.82 -1.09 -24.01
CA VAL A 106 -5.15 -1.60 -24.33
C VAL A 106 -5.93 -0.56 -25.16
N GLN A 107 -5.87 0.70 -24.75
CA GLN A 107 -6.60 1.76 -25.45
C GLN A 107 -6.03 2.06 -26.83
N ALA A 108 -4.74 1.83 -27.02
CA ALA A 108 -4.12 2.09 -28.31
C ALA A 108 -4.49 1.07 -29.38
N GLY A 109 -4.92 -0.09 -28.99
CA GLY A 109 -5.27 -1.11 -29.95
C GLY A 109 -4.08 -1.90 -30.47
N PRO A 110 -4.34 -2.98 -31.21
CA PRO A 110 -3.29 -3.92 -31.59
C PRO A 110 -2.20 -3.33 -32.47
N ARG A 111 -2.58 -2.46 -33.40
CA ARG A 111 -1.63 -1.92 -34.35
C ARG A 111 -0.56 -1.07 -33.68
N GLU A 112 -1.00 -0.19 -32.81
CA GLU A 112 -0.08 0.69 -32.12
C GLU A 112 0.73 -0.07 -31.09
N ALA A 113 0.15 -1.04 -30.43
CA ALA A 113 0.87 -1.89 -29.50
C ALA A 113 1.99 -2.66 -30.19
N ALA A 114 1.73 -3.17 -31.38
CA ALA A 114 2.74 -3.89 -32.15
C ALA A 114 3.88 -2.96 -32.56
N ARG A 115 3.56 -1.74 -32.92
CA ARG A 115 4.56 -0.75 -33.29
C ARG A 115 5.47 -0.40 -32.10
N ARG A 116 4.91 -0.22 -30.96
CA ARG A 116 5.70 0.07 -29.75
C ARG A 116 6.62 -1.07 -29.39
N LYS A 117 6.17 -2.29 -29.61
CA LYS A 117 6.97 -3.45 -29.33
C LYS A 117 8.18 -3.52 -30.23
N VAL A 118 8.02 -3.20 -31.49
CA VAL A 118 9.14 -3.17 -32.43
C VAL A 118 10.12 -2.08 -32.04
N GLU A 119 9.66 -0.90 -31.75
CA GLU A 119 10.51 0.20 -31.33
C GLU A 119 11.32 -0.14 -30.07
N ARG A 120 10.70 -0.84 -29.14
CA ARG A 120 11.40 -1.23 -27.94
C ARG A 120 12.51 -2.24 -28.25
N ALA A 121 12.26 -3.17 -29.13
CA ALA A 121 13.26 -4.13 -29.52
C ALA A 121 14.45 -3.46 -30.18
N GLU A 122 14.20 -2.44 -30.98
CA GLU A 122 15.25 -1.72 -31.64
C GLU A 122 16.08 -0.86 -30.67
N ARG A 123 15.46 -0.38 -29.61
CA ARG A 123 16.18 0.45 -28.69
C ARG A 123 17.10 -0.33 -27.77
N VAL A 124 16.90 -1.60 -27.70
CA VAL A 124 17.69 -2.33 -26.79
C VAL A 124 18.76 -3.00 -27.55
N PRO A 125 19.87 -2.46 -27.59
CA PRO A 125 20.95 -2.97 -28.34
C PRO A 125 21.31 -4.21 -27.59
N GLY A 126 21.46 -5.11 -28.29
CA GLY A 126 21.65 -6.32 -27.71
C GLY A 126 22.36 -6.34 -26.49
N GLY A 127 22.09 -6.69 -25.71
CA GLY A 127 22.82 -6.69 -24.65
C GLY A 127 22.30 -6.29 -23.45
N ALA A 128 21.50 -5.70 -23.50
CA ALA A 128 21.07 -5.13 -22.38
C ALA A 128 20.82 -6.21 -21.43
N PRO A 129 21.33 -6.23 -20.46
CA PRO A 129 21.27 -7.20 -19.58
C PRO A 129 20.10 -7.17 -18.91
N ALA A 130 19.47 -7.88 -19.00
CA ALA A 130 18.36 -7.75 -18.45
C ALA A 130 18.33 -7.91 -17.13
N ALA A 131 19.20 -7.95 -16.75
CA ALA A 131 19.23 -8.02 -15.51
C ALA A 131 18.14 -7.53 -14.82
N GLY A 132 17.83 -7.85 -14.02
CA GLY A 132 16.96 -7.19 -13.26
C GLY A 132 15.69 -7.22 -13.51
N VAL A 133 15.40 -7.54 -14.35
CA VAL A 133 14.27 -7.31 -14.62
C VAL A 133 13.45 -8.03 -14.03
N VAL A 134 13.05 -8.00 -13.32
CA VAL A 134 12.23 -8.52 -12.76
C VAL A 134 11.16 -8.20 -12.90
N SER A 135 10.66 -8.28 -13.14
CA SER A 135 9.44 -7.96 -13.39
C SER A 135 8.55 -7.84 -12.60
#